data_b9436e0da9c38ff5947ff61a1c80d07f
#
_entry.id   b9436e0da9c38ff5947ff61a1c80d07f
#
_cell.length_a   1.000
_cell.length_b   1.000
_cell.length_c   1.000
_cell.angle_alpha   90.00
_cell.angle_beta   90.00
_cell.angle_gamma   90.00
#
_symmetry.space_group_name_H-M   'P 1'
#
loop_
_entity.id
_entity.type
_entity.pdbx_description
1 polymer ?
#
loop_
_entity_poly.entity_id
_entity_poly.type
_entity_poly.pdbx_seq_one_letter_code
_entity_poly.pdbx_strand_id
1 'polypeptide(L)'
;ASNAIATLARERVPDEVVAAMGGDRPKYGKDYIIPSTFDPRLISVIPVAVAKAAIKSGVARKKIENFDIYSDQLKQRLDPSVTIMQGINSQIKKTQKRVVFVDGEDENTLKAAIAFKNSGLGIPIIVAKEKVVKERLKEIGYSENFNIEIVNSSIKEKREKYSKYLFKKLHRNQGMLERDCDRMVRNDRVIWASCMVASGDADAMVTGNTRR
;
A
#
# COMPACT_ATOMS: atom_id res chain seq x y z
N ALA A 1 3.45 -15.02 31.23
CA ALA A 1 2.17 -14.54 30.66
C ALA A 1 1.76 -13.22 31.31
N SER A 2 1.54 -13.17 32.66
CA SER A 2 0.97 -12.02 33.37
C SER A 2 1.70 -10.69 33.10
N ASN A 3 3.04 -10.69 33.15
CA ASN A 3 3.82 -9.49 32.84
C ASN A 3 3.62 -9.00 31.40
N ALA A 4 3.50 -9.90 30.44
CA ALA A 4 3.27 -9.54 29.04
C ALA A 4 1.86 -8.95 28.84
N ILE A 5 0.85 -9.51 29.50
CA ILE A 5 -0.52 -8.98 29.51
C ILE A 5 -0.55 -7.58 30.12
N ALA A 6 0.09 -7.39 31.28
CA ALA A 6 0.18 -6.10 31.95
C ALA A 6 0.93 -5.04 31.14
N THR A 7 1.97 -5.44 30.40
CA THR A 7 2.69 -4.53 29.49
C THR A 7 1.81 -4.13 28.33
N LEU A 8 1.13 -5.08 27.69
CA LEU A 8 0.24 -4.80 26.56
C LEU A 8 -0.95 -3.91 26.95
N ALA A 9 -1.49 -4.05 28.18
CA ALA A 9 -2.56 -3.19 28.68
C ALA A 9 -2.15 -1.71 28.83
N ARG A 10 -0.84 -1.44 28.97
CA ARG A 10 -0.30 -0.07 29.08
C ARG A 10 -0.05 0.58 27.72
N GLU A 11 -0.01 -0.21 26.67
CA GLU A 11 0.15 0.32 25.31
C GLU A 11 -1.14 0.96 24.81
N ARG A 12 -1.00 1.86 23.82
CA ARG A 12 -2.16 2.46 23.15
C ARG A 12 -3.01 1.36 22.50
N VAL A 13 -4.30 1.37 22.83
CA VAL A 13 -5.29 0.44 22.24
C VAL A 13 -5.50 0.80 20.75
N PRO A 14 -5.41 -0.18 19.83
CA PRO A 14 -5.66 0.04 18.38
C PRO A 14 -7.07 0.53 18.10
N ASP A 15 -7.25 1.28 17.01
CA ASP A 15 -8.55 1.86 16.65
C ASP A 15 -9.61 0.78 16.35
N GLU A 16 -9.20 -0.36 15.81
CA GLU A 16 -10.06 -1.52 15.54
C GLU A 16 -10.68 -2.09 16.85
N VAL A 17 -9.88 -2.15 17.89
CA VAL A 17 -10.31 -2.62 19.21
C VAL A 17 -11.26 -1.60 19.85
N VAL A 18 -10.96 -0.31 19.70
CA VAL A 18 -11.81 0.79 20.18
C VAL A 18 -13.19 0.73 19.52
N ALA A 19 -13.24 0.52 18.20
CA ALA A 19 -14.49 0.35 17.47
C ALA A 19 -15.29 -0.87 17.97
N ALA A 20 -14.62 -2.00 18.23
CA ALA A 20 -15.25 -3.22 18.76
C ALA A 20 -15.77 -3.07 20.20
N MET A 21 -15.24 -2.10 20.96
CA MET A 21 -15.63 -1.83 22.35
C MET A 21 -16.68 -0.72 22.51
N GLY A 22 -17.22 -0.19 21.43
CA GLY A 22 -18.28 0.84 21.50
C GLY A 22 -17.79 2.28 21.30
N GLY A 23 -16.53 2.49 20.89
CA GLY A 23 -16.02 3.78 20.43
C GLY A 23 -15.20 4.58 21.42
N ASP A 24 -15.27 4.28 22.72
CA ASP A 24 -14.43 4.93 23.72
C ASP A 24 -13.09 4.22 23.88
N ARG A 25 -11.99 4.98 23.75
CA ARG A 25 -10.65 4.42 23.91
C ARG A 25 -10.30 4.19 25.38
N PRO A 26 -10.20 2.93 25.83
CA PRO A 26 -9.82 2.66 27.20
C PRO A 26 -8.37 3.08 27.45
N LYS A 27 -8.14 3.59 28.66
CA LYS A 27 -6.80 3.92 29.16
C LYS A 27 -6.46 2.97 30.30
N TYR A 28 -5.19 2.56 30.37
CA TYR A 28 -4.71 1.77 31.48
C TYR A 28 -5.05 2.43 32.82
N GLY A 29 -5.71 1.70 33.70
CA GLY A 29 -6.19 2.19 34.99
C GLY A 29 -7.08 1.19 35.68
N LYS A 30 -7.86 1.65 36.66
CA LYS A 30 -8.74 0.81 37.49
C LYS A 30 -9.70 -0.05 36.66
N ASP A 31 -10.20 0.48 35.56
CA ASP A 31 -11.22 -0.17 34.72
C ASP A 31 -10.63 -0.89 33.49
N TYR A 32 -9.30 -0.76 33.24
CA TYR A 32 -8.62 -1.40 32.14
C TYR A 32 -7.20 -1.83 32.54
N ILE A 33 -7.11 -2.95 33.23
CA ILE A 33 -5.84 -3.55 33.70
C ILE A 33 -5.42 -4.74 32.84
N ILE A 34 -6.33 -5.29 32.04
CA ILE A 34 -6.14 -6.41 31.12
C ILE A 34 -6.61 -5.96 29.73
N PRO A 35 -5.88 -6.27 28.65
CA PRO A 35 -6.31 -5.97 27.29
C PRO A 35 -7.64 -6.65 26.97
N SER A 36 -8.44 -6.01 26.13
CA SER A 36 -9.68 -6.61 25.61
C SER A 36 -9.40 -7.93 24.88
N THR A 37 -10.31 -8.89 25.01
CA THR A 37 -10.26 -10.15 24.25
C THR A 37 -10.35 -9.96 22.73
N PHE A 38 -10.84 -8.81 22.29
CA PHE A 38 -10.88 -8.42 20.88
C PHE A 38 -9.53 -7.86 20.36
N ASP A 39 -8.52 -7.72 21.24
CA ASP A 39 -7.21 -7.20 20.83
C ASP A 39 -6.42 -8.28 20.05
N PRO A 40 -6.23 -8.12 18.70
CA PRO A 40 -5.56 -9.11 17.87
C PRO A 40 -4.08 -9.30 18.24
N ARG A 41 -3.48 -8.35 18.97
CA ARG A 41 -2.08 -8.44 19.42
C ARG A 41 -1.88 -9.54 20.46
N LEU A 42 -2.94 -9.93 21.18
CA LEU A 42 -2.86 -10.99 22.20
C LEU A 42 -2.31 -12.30 21.65
N ILE A 43 -2.71 -12.69 20.43
CA ILE A 43 -2.30 -13.97 19.84
C ILE A 43 -0.81 -14.01 19.48
N SER A 44 -0.17 -12.88 19.24
CA SER A 44 1.24 -12.81 18.86
C SER A 44 2.15 -12.37 20.00
N VAL A 45 1.75 -11.38 20.78
CA VAL A 45 2.59 -10.79 21.84
C VAL A 45 2.74 -11.75 23.04
N ILE A 46 1.62 -12.29 23.51
CA ILE A 46 1.63 -13.12 24.73
C ILE A 46 2.35 -14.46 24.51
N PRO A 47 2.06 -15.26 23.46
CA PRO A 47 2.77 -16.51 23.23
C PRO A 47 4.27 -16.32 22.99
N VAL A 48 4.68 -15.27 22.29
CA VAL A 48 6.09 -14.97 22.07
C VAL A 48 6.79 -14.67 23.41
N ALA A 49 6.19 -13.87 24.28
CA ALA A 49 6.73 -13.57 25.60
C ALA A 49 6.85 -14.83 26.48
N VAL A 50 5.83 -15.71 26.43
CA VAL A 50 5.84 -16.99 27.14
C VAL A 50 6.92 -17.92 26.61
N ALA A 51 7.05 -18.04 25.27
CA ALA A 51 8.08 -18.86 24.65
C ALA A 51 9.50 -18.38 24.99
N LYS A 52 9.73 -17.06 24.95
CA LYS A 52 11.01 -16.47 25.41
C LYS A 52 11.32 -16.81 26.86
N ALA A 53 10.32 -16.71 27.74
CA ALA A 53 10.48 -17.06 29.16
C ALA A 53 10.76 -18.56 29.36
N ALA A 54 10.08 -19.43 28.63
CA ALA A 54 10.31 -20.88 28.69
C ALA A 54 11.71 -21.27 28.24
N ILE A 55 12.23 -20.66 27.17
CA ILE A 55 13.60 -20.90 26.71
C ILE A 55 14.60 -20.38 27.74
N LYS A 56 14.37 -19.21 28.30
CA LYS A 56 15.25 -18.63 29.33
C LYS A 56 15.31 -19.47 30.60
N SER A 57 14.20 -20.08 31.00
CA SER A 57 14.12 -20.93 32.20
C SER A 57 14.54 -22.40 31.94
N GLY A 58 14.86 -22.77 30.71
CA GLY A 58 15.31 -24.12 30.35
C GLY A 58 14.19 -25.16 30.27
N VAL A 59 12.90 -24.79 30.41
CA VAL A 59 11.77 -25.73 30.36
C VAL A 59 11.21 -25.92 28.94
N ALA A 60 11.71 -25.17 27.96
CA ALA A 60 11.25 -25.29 26.59
C ALA A 60 11.68 -26.63 25.96
N ARG A 61 10.72 -27.38 25.42
CA ARG A 61 10.99 -28.66 24.72
C ARG A 61 11.56 -28.46 23.31
N LYS A 62 11.28 -27.30 22.70
CA LYS A 62 11.78 -26.91 21.36
C LYS A 62 12.37 -25.51 21.43
N LYS A 63 13.49 -25.27 20.78
CA LYS A 63 14.06 -23.94 20.62
C LYS A 63 13.38 -23.25 19.43
N ILE A 64 13.13 -21.95 19.58
CA ILE A 64 12.64 -21.08 18.52
C ILE A 64 13.83 -20.25 18.08
N GLU A 65 14.30 -20.43 16.84
CA GLU A 65 15.47 -19.74 16.31
C GLU A 65 15.16 -18.29 15.93
N ASN A 66 13.96 -18.04 15.40
CA ASN A 66 13.52 -16.72 14.98
C ASN A 66 12.13 -16.40 15.52
N PHE A 67 12.08 -15.44 16.45
CA PHE A 67 10.84 -15.01 17.09
C PHE A 67 9.94 -14.16 16.18
N ASP A 68 10.49 -13.51 15.17
CA ASP A 68 9.70 -12.71 14.23
C ASP A 68 8.89 -13.64 13.32
N ILE A 69 9.53 -14.69 12.80
CA ILE A 69 8.83 -15.75 12.04
C ILE A 69 7.77 -16.42 12.90
N TYR A 70 8.09 -16.72 14.15
CA TYR A 70 7.13 -17.32 15.08
C TYR A 70 5.93 -16.40 15.36
N SER A 71 6.17 -15.11 15.57
CA SER A 71 5.12 -14.10 15.74
C SER A 71 4.21 -14.03 14.51
N ASP A 72 4.78 -14.05 13.32
CA ASP A 72 4.02 -14.01 12.07
C ASP A 72 3.18 -15.27 11.87
N GLN A 73 3.72 -16.45 12.19
CA GLN A 73 2.94 -17.70 12.18
C GLN A 73 1.75 -17.66 13.15
N LEU A 74 1.88 -16.97 14.29
CA LEU A 74 0.79 -16.81 15.23
C LEU A 74 -0.29 -15.84 14.72
N LYS A 75 0.11 -14.73 14.09
CA LYS A 75 -0.82 -13.78 13.44
C LYS A 75 -1.63 -14.45 12.32
N GLN A 76 -0.99 -15.35 11.56
CA GLN A 76 -1.63 -16.12 10.49
C GLN A 76 -2.80 -16.98 10.97
N ARG A 77 -2.85 -17.34 12.25
CA ARG A 77 -3.98 -18.10 12.82
C ARG A 77 -5.26 -17.27 12.93
N LEU A 78 -5.15 -15.94 13.01
CA LEU A 78 -6.30 -15.03 13.00
C LEU A 78 -6.81 -14.80 11.58
N ASP A 79 -5.91 -14.66 10.63
CA ASP A 79 -6.26 -14.38 9.24
C ASP A 79 -5.34 -15.16 8.28
N PRO A 80 -5.83 -16.26 7.70
CA PRO A 80 -5.07 -17.05 6.73
C PRO A 80 -4.64 -16.26 5.48
N SER A 81 -5.36 -15.17 5.14
CA SER A 81 -5.03 -14.33 3.98
C SER A 81 -3.73 -13.56 4.16
N VAL A 82 -3.32 -13.29 5.40
CA VAL A 82 -2.04 -12.63 5.72
C VAL A 82 -0.85 -13.44 5.17
N THR A 83 -0.91 -14.76 5.25
CA THR A 83 0.16 -15.63 4.72
C THR A 83 0.30 -15.50 3.20
N ILE A 84 -0.83 -15.52 2.51
CA ILE A 84 -0.87 -15.39 1.05
C ILE A 84 -0.32 -14.02 0.66
N MET A 85 -0.76 -12.96 1.33
CA MET A 85 -0.30 -11.60 1.09
C MET A 85 1.19 -11.42 1.40
N GLN A 86 1.71 -12.01 2.46
CA GLN A 86 3.15 -11.98 2.77
C GLN A 86 3.97 -12.69 1.68
N GLY A 87 3.50 -13.85 1.21
CA GLY A 87 4.12 -14.58 0.11
C GLY A 87 4.18 -13.72 -1.16
N ILE A 88 3.06 -13.10 -1.53
CA ILE A 88 2.95 -12.19 -2.67
C ILE A 88 3.88 -10.98 -2.48
N ASN A 89 3.83 -10.31 -1.32
CA ASN A 89 4.67 -9.15 -1.03
C ASN A 89 6.17 -9.48 -1.08
N SER A 90 6.57 -10.66 -0.61
CA SER A 90 7.97 -11.09 -0.67
C SER A 90 8.45 -11.33 -2.11
N GLN A 91 7.58 -11.81 -2.99
CA GLN A 91 7.87 -11.97 -4.42
C GLN A 91 7.93 -10.62 -5.13
N ILE A 92 6.99 -9.73 -4.87
CA ILE A 92 6.93 -8.38 -5.47
C ILE A 92 8.18 -7.58 -5.12
N LYS A 93 8.66 -7.65 -3.87
CA LYS A 93 9.89 -6.94 -3.45
C LYS A 93 11.15 -7.36 -4.18
N LYS A 94 11.20 -8.57 -4.74
CA LYS A 94 12.35 -9.06 -5.52
C LYS A 94 12.44 -8.43 -6.92
N THR A 95 11.29 -8.08 -7.51
CA THR A 95 11.19 -7.50 -8.85
C THR A 95 10.31 -6.27 -8.80
N GLN A 96 10.94 -5.12 -8.50
CA GLN A 96 10.21 -3.85 -8.41
C GLN A 96 9.59 -3.49 -9.76
N LYS A 97 8.27 -3.41 -9.79
CA LYS A 97 7.48 -3.05 -10.96
C LYS A 97 7.14 -1.55 -10.94
N ARG A 98 7.08 -0.96 -12.14
CA ARG A 98 6.67 0.43 -12.33
C ARG A 98 5.15 0.49 -12.47
N VAL A 99 4.48 1.11 -11.50
CA VAL A 99 3.02 1.18 -11.45
C VAL A 99 2.55 2.62 -11.60
N VAL A 100 1.68 2.87 -12.57
CA VAL A 100 1.14 4.21 -12.86
C VAL A 100 -0.12 4.46 -12.03
N PHE A 101 -0.13 5.53 -11.27
CA PHE A 101 -1.28 6.05 -10.54
C PHE A 101 -1.87 7.20 -11.34
N VAL A 102 -3.05 6.97 -11.95
CA VAL A 102 -3.62 7.87 -12.96
C VAL A 102 -4.24 9.12 -12.34
N ASP A 103 -4.93 8.97 -11.21
CA ASP A 103 -5.63 10.05 -10.52
C ASP A 103 -4.69 10.82 -9.57
N GLY A 104 -3.50 11.20 -10.04
CA GLY A 104 -2.41 11.71 -9.21
C GLY A 104 -2.62 13.07 -8.56
N GLU A 105 -3.74 13.76 -8.83
CA GLU A 105 -4.13 15.00 -8.15
C GLU A 105 -5.07 14.74 -6.96
N ASP A 106 -5.54 13.49 -6.82
CA ASP A 106 -6.37 13.05 -5.70
C ASP A 106 -5.51 12.68 -4.48
N GLU A 107 -5.95 13.13 -3.31
CA GLU A 107 -5.22 12.93 -2.04
C GLU A 107 -5.06 11.45 -1.67
N ASN A 108 -6.12 10.65 -1.85
CA ASN A 108 -6.08 9.23 -1.50
C ASN A 108 -5.15 8.45 -2.44
N THR A 109 -5.16 8.82 -3.72
CA THR A 109 -4.25 8.24 -4.73
C THR A 109 -2.80 8.58 -4.42
N LEU A 110 -2.51 9.81 -4.01
CA LEU A 110 -1.16 10.21 -3.57
C LEU A 110 -0.72 9.44 -2.33
N LYS A 111 -1.57 9.35 -1.31
CA LYS A 111 -1.29 8.57 -0.10
C LYS A 111 -1.04 7.10 -0.43
N ALA A 112 -1.83 6.51 -1.34
CA ALA A 112 -1.64 5.14 -1.79
C ALA A 112 -0.30 4.95 -2.53
N ALA A 113 0.06 5.86 -3.42
CA ALA A 113 1.35 5.82 -4.13
C ALA A 113 2.55 5.95 -3.18
N ILE A 114 2.44 6.80 -2.16
CA ILE A 114 3.45 6.96 -1.12
C ILE A 114 3.59 5.68 -0.28
N ALA A 115 2.46 5.13 0.17
CA ALA A 115 2.44 3.88 0.93
C ALA A 115 3.01 2.70 0.12
N PHE A 116 2.67 2.61 -1.17
CA PHE A 116 3.20 1.62 -2.10
C PHE A 116 4.74 1.70 -2.20
N LYS A 117 5.28 2.91 -2.35
CA LYS A 117 6.73 3.15 -2.37
C LYS A 117 7.40 2.79 -1.05
N ASN A 118 6.87 3.30 0.07
CA ASN A 118 7.45 3.10 1.41
C ASN A 118 7.43 1.62 1.82
N SER A 119 6.44 0.86 1.37
CA SER A 119 6.35 -0.59 1.58
C SER A 119 7.31 -1.39 0.68
N GLY A 120 8.03 -0.73 -0.24
CA GLY A 120 8.95 -1.39 -1.17
C GLY A 120 8.27 -2.32 -2.18
N LEU A 121 7.00 -2.09 -2.49
CA LEU A 121 6.22 -2.93 -3.40
C LEU A 121 6.51 -2.62 -4.87
N GLY A 122 7.09 -1.45 -5.18
CA GLY A 122 7.45 -1.08 -6.54
C GLY A 122 7.77 0.41 -6.68
N ILE A 123 7.86 0.85 -7.92
CA ILE A 123 8.17 2.24 -8.28
C ILE A 123 6.88 2.91 -8.77
N PRO A 124 6.27 3.79 -7.96
CA PRO A 124 5.08 4.53 -8.38
C PRO A 124 5.44 5.63 -9.39
N ILE A 125 4.60 5.76 -10.43
CA ILE A 125 4.62 6.85 -11.39
C ILE A 125 3.28 7.57 -11.29
N ILE A 126 3.28 8.88 -11.11
CA ILE A 126 2.06 9.67 -10.96
C ILE A 126 1.79 10.43 -12.25
N VAL A 127 0.57 10.29 -12.80
CA VAL A 127 0.11 11.09 -13.95
C VAL A 127 -0.64 12.30 -13.44
N ALA A 128 0.04 13.44 -13.40
CA ALA A 128 -0.52 14.70 -12.92
C ALA A 128 0.32 15.91 -13.36
N LYS A 129 -0.17 17.11 -13.04
CA LYS A 129 0.62 18.34 -13.14
C LYS A 129 1.53 18.44 -11.91
N GLU A 130 2.83 18.54 -12.13
CA GLU A 130 3.85 18.57 -11.06
C GLU A 130 3.56 19.60 -9.97
N LYS A 131 3.13 20.81 -10.37
CA LYS A 131 2.79 21.89 -9.43
C LYS A 131 1.67 21.47 -8.46
N VAL A 132 0.60 20.85 -8.97
CA VAL A 132 -0.54 20.42 -8.16
C VAL A 132 -0.13 19.30 -7.20
N VAL A 133 0.69 18.36 -7.66
CA VAL A 133 1.19 17.27 -6.81
C VAL A 133 2.05 17.82 -5.67
N LYS A 134 2.94 18.79 -5.95
CA LYS A 134 3.78 19.41 -4.92
C LYS A 134 2.96 20.17 -3.87
N GLU A 135 1.94 20.89 -4.29
CA GLU A 135 1.01 21.57 -3.38
C GLU A 135 0.27 20.57 -2.49
N ARG A 136 -0.27 19.50 -3.07
CA ARG A 136 -0.95 18.43 -2.32
C ARG A 136 -0.03 17.67 -1.36
N LEU A 137 1.20 17.38 -1.74
CA LEU A 137 2.18 16.74 -0.86
C LEU A 137 2.46 17.58 0.38
N LYS A 138 2.55 18.92 0.24
CA LYS A 138 2.67 19.85 1.39
C LYS A 138 1.45 19.80 2.31
N GLU A 139 0.24 19.82 1.75
CA GLU A 139 -1.00 19.74 2.51
C GLU A 139 -1.10 18.45 3.34
N ILE A 140 -0.57 17.34 2.81
CA ILE A 140 -0.55 16.03 3.48
C ILE A 140 0.63 15.93 4.49
N GLY A 141 1.53 16.92 4.53
CA GLY A 141 2.69 16.95 5.45
C GLY A 141 3.93 16.23 4.95
N TYR A 142 4.03 15.97 3.65
CA TYR A 142 5.25 15.45 3.02
C TYR A 142 6.11 16.58 2.44
N SER A 143 7.44 16.36 2.40
CA SER A 143 8.35 17.32 1.75
C SER A 143 8.11 17.36 0.23
N GLU A 144 8.30 18.53 -0.37
CA GLU A 144 8.18 18.72 -1.83
C GLU A 144 9.12 17.82 -2.65
N ASN A 145 10.22 17.40 -2.05
CA ASN A 145 11.25 16.57 -2.66
C ASN A 145 11.03 15.07 -2.45
N PHE A 146 9.78 14.66 -2.15
CA PHE A 146 9.47 13.24 -2.09
C PHE A 146 9.70 12.64 -3.47
N ASN A 147 10.75 11.82 -3.60
CA ASN A 147 11.26 11.28 -4.86
C ASN A 147 10.27 10.26 -5.51
N ILE A 148 9.20 10.79 -6.13
CA ILE A 148 8.26 10.02 -6.96
C ILE A 148 8.35 10.57 -8.39
N GLU A 149 8.35 9.68 -9.38
CA GLU A 149 8.29 10.07 -10.79
C GLU A 149 6.91 10.65 -11.11
N ILE A 150 6.87 11.93 -11.52
CA ILE A 150 5.65 12.62 -11.94
C ILE A 150 5.70 12.79 -13.44
N VAL A 151 4.68 12.32 -14.14
CA VAL A 151 4.57 12.43 -15.60
C VAL A 151 3.37 13.29 -15.95
N ASN A 152 3.62 14.35 -16.71
CA ASN A 152 2.56 15.20 -17.24
C ASN A 152 2.11 14.66 -18.61
N SER A 153 0.80 14.39 -18.76
CA SER A 153 0.19 13.96 -20.05
C SER A 153 0.32 14.98 -21.17
N SER A 154 0.77 16.21 -20.89
CA SER A 154 0.99 17.25 -21.89
C SER A 154 2.36 17.15 -22.60
N ILE A 155 3.24 16.24 -22.21
CA ILE A 155 4.57 16.08 -22.85
C ILE A 155 4.41 15.61 -24.28
N LYS A 156 4.83 16.47 -25.25
CA LYS A 156 4.61 16.29 -26.69
C LYS A 156 5.20 14.98 -27.22
N GLU A 157 6.44 14.68 -26.91
CA GLU A 157 7.13 13.47 -27.41
C GLU A 157 6.44 12.18 -27.03
N LYS A 158 6.08 12.02 -25.76
CA LYS A 158 5.35 10.84 -25.27
C LYS A 158 3.95 10.79 -25.87
N ARG A 159 3.29 11.95 -26.04
CA ARG A 159 1.97 12.04 -26.66
C ARG A 159 1.98 11.52 -28.09
N GLU A 160 2.95 11.93 -28.90
CA GLU A 160 3.08 11.47 -30.28
C GLU A 160 3.33 9.96 -30.35
N LYS A 161 4.20 9.43 -29.48
CA LYS A 161 4.44 7.98 -29.36
C LYS A 161 3.14 7.21 -29.08
N TYR A 162 2.38 7.66 -28.10
CA TYR A 162 1.15 6.98 -27.64
C TYR A 162 -0.01 7.16 -28.63
N SER A 163 -0.11 8.31 -29.26
CA SER A 163 -1.09 8.58 -30.32
C SER A 163 -0.88 7.65 -31.53
N LYS A 164 0.36 7.49 -31.99
CA LYS A 164 0.70 6.55 -33.07
C LYS A 164 0.43 5.10 -32.68
N TYR A 165 0.73 4.72 -31.42
CA TYR A 165 0.40 3.39 -30.91
C TYR A 165 -1.11 3.13 -30.95
N LEU A 166 -1.89 4.06 -30.41
CA LEU A 166 -3.35 3.96 -30.35
C LEU A 166 -3.96 3.91 -31.75
N PHE A 167 -3.49 4.76 -32.66
CA PHE A 167 -3.91 4.75 -34.07
C PHE A 167 -3.65 3.40 -34.74
N LYS A 168 -2.45 2.85 -34.58
CA LYS A 168 -2.11 1.52 -35.14
C LYS A 168 -3.08 0.42 -34.66
N LYS A 169 -3.56 0.51 -33.42
CA LYS A 169 -4.49 -0.46 -32.82
C LYS A 169 -5.95 -0.27 -33.24
N LEU A 170 -6.42 0.98 -33.32
CA LEU A 170 -7.83 1.30 -33.48
C LEU A 170 -8.24 1.64 -34.91
N HIS A 171 -7.31 2.06 -35.76
CA HIS A 171 -7.63 2.45 -37.15
C HIS A 171 -8.36 1.34 -37.92
N ARG A 172 -7.82 0.12 -37.93
CA ARG A 172 -8.44 -1.00 -38.68
C ARG A 172 -9.72 -1.52 -38.04
N ASN A 173 -9.81 -1.52 -36.73
CA ASN A 173 -10.92 -2.18 -36.01
C ASN A 173 -12.10 -1.23 -35.78
N GLN A 174 -11.84 0.07 -35.63
CA GLN A 174 -12.85 1.06 -35.25
C GLN A 174 -12.91 2.27 -36.19
N GLY A 175 -12.11 2.28 -37.25
CA GLY A 175 -12.09 3.40 -38.22
C GLY A 175 -11.58 4.73 -37.65
N MET A 176 -10.85 4.70 -36.53
CA MET A 176 -10.37 5.89 -35.85
C MET A 176 -9.33 6.65 -36.71
N LEU A 177 -9.44 7.98 -36.70
CA LEU A 177 -8.47 8.85 -37.38
C LEU A 177 -7.32 9.20 -36.41
N GLU A 178 -6.14 9.48 -36.96
CA GLU A 178 -4.96 9.83 -36.17
C GLU A 178 -5.19 11.05 -35.26
N ARG A 179 -5.90 12.08 -35.77
CA ARG A 179 -6.28 13.26 -34.98
C ARG A 179 -7.19 12.93 -33.79
N ASP A 180 -8.05 11.92 -33.91
CA ASP A 180 -8.95 11.53 -32.84
C ASP A 180 -8.17 10.75 -31.77
N CYS A 181 -7.23 9.91 -32.17
CA CYS A 181 -6.31 9.23 -31.24
C CYS A 181 -5.44 10.23 -30.49
N ASP A 182 -4.90 11.26 -31.16
CA ASP A 182 -4.12 12.34 -30.49
C ASP A 182 -4.97 13.09 -29.47
N ARG A 183 -6.23 13.41 -29.84
CA ARG A 183 -7.16 14.07 -28.92
C ARG A 183 -7.50 13.21 -27.72
N MET A 184 -7.70 11.90 -27.89
CA MET A 184 -7.96 10.94 -26.79
C MET A 184 -6.78 10.88 -25.84
N VAL A 185 -5.57 10.67 -26.35
CA VAL A 185 -4.34 10.60 -25.55
C VAL A 185 -4.09 11.90 -24.79
N ARG A 186 -4.40 13.05 -25.38
CA ARG A 186 -4.21 14.36 -24.75
C ARG A 186 -5.21 14.65 -23.64
N ASN A 187 -6.47 14.24 -23.83
CA ASN A 187 -7.57 14.66 -22.95
C ASN A 187 -7.90 13.63 -21.88
N ASP A 188 -7.48 12.38 -22.04
CA ASP A 188 -7.79 11.31 -21.13
C ASP A 188 -6.52 10.68 -20.53
N ARG A 189 -6.34 10.91 -19.21
CA ARG A 189 -5.20 10.38 -18.46
C ARG A 189 -5.21 8.85 -18.37
N VAL A 190 -6.39 8.21 -18.41
CA VAL A 190 -6.51 6.75 -18.39
C VAL A 190 -6.00 6.18 -19.69
N ILE A 191 -6.40 6.78 -20.82
CA ILE A 191 -5.89 6.38 -22.15
C ILE A 191 -4.39 6.60 -22.25
N TRP A 192 -3.88 7.74 -21.74
CA TRP A 192 -2.47 8.00 -21.64
C TRP A 192 -1.72 6.89 -20.88
N ALA A 193 -2.19 6.57 -19.65
CA ALA A 193 -1.58 5.54 -18.81
C ALA A 193 -1.69 4.14 -19.41
N SER A 194 -2.81 3.82 -20.07
CA SER A 194 -2.98 2.56 -20.81
C SER A 194 -1.95 2.44 -21.93
N CYS A 195 -1.68 3.52 -22.65
CA CYS A 195 -0.64 3.55 -23.68
C CYS A 195 0.77 3.42 -23.08
N MET A 196 1.03 4.00 -21.87
CA MET A 196 2.29 3.79 -21.16
C MET A 196 2.56 2.32 -20.89
N VAL A 197 1.57 1.62 -20.32
CA VAL A 197 1.68 0.19 -20.01
C VAL A 197 1.84 -0.62 -21.30
N ALA A 198 1.00 -0.36 -22.29
CA ALA A 198 1.03 -1.08 -23.56
C ALA A 198 2.32 -0.85 -24.38
N SER A 199 3.00 0.26 -24.17
CA SER A 199 4.28 0.59 -24.80
C SER A 199 5.51 0.15 -23.99
N GLY A 200 5.32 -0.48 -22.83
CA GLY A 200 6.39 -0.93 -21.94
C GLY A 200 7.06 0.18 -21.12
N ASP A 201 6.49 1.40 -21.12
CA ASP A 201 6.99 2.51 -20.31
C ASP A 201 6.57 2.39 -18.82
N ALA A 202 5.65 1.46 -18.52
CA ALA A 202 5.27 1.04 -17.18
C ALA A 202 4.79 -0.43 -17.22
N ASP A 203 4.71 -1.09 -16.08
CA ASP A 203 4.30 -2.51 -15.97
C ASP A 203 2.79 -2.68 -15.70
N ALA A 204 2.21 -1.74 -14.96
CA ALA A 204 0.79 -1.76 -14.60
C ALA A 204 0.25 -0.34 -14.33
N MET A 205 -1.06 -0.21 -14.26
CA MET A 205 -1.73 1.04 -13.87
C MET A 205 -2.85 0.82 -12.87
N VAL A 206 -3.09 1.83 -12.03
CA VAL A 206 -4.20 1.92 -11.08
C VAL A 206 -5.00 3.19 -11.37
N THR A 207 -6.32 3.05 -11.52
CA THR A 207 -7.26 4.14 -11.77
C THR A 207 -8.64 3.83 -11.21
N GLY A 208 -9.55 4.78 -11.22
CA GLY A 208 -10.96 4.60 -10.86
C GLY A 208 -11.39 5.30 -9.58
N ASN A 209 -10.50 6.04 -8.92
CA ASN A 209 -10.83 6.74 -7.67
C ASN A 209 -11.69 8.00 -7.90
N THR A 210 -11.50 8.69 -9.04
CA THR A 210 -12.20 9.96 -9.36
C THR A 210 -13.28 9.81 -10.41
N ARG A 211 -13.46 8.62 -11.01
CA ARG A 211 -14.46 8.34 -12.04
C ARG A 211 -15.59 7.48 -11.49
N ARG A 212 -16.82 7.91 -11.78
CA ARG A 212 -18.06 7.13 -11.58
C ARG A 212 -18.45 6.43 -12.85
#